data_6e6d5168a2a06d8663c5b9a2b5143075
#
_entry.id   6e6d5168a2a06d8663c5b9a2b5143075
#
_cell.length_a   1.000
_cell.length_b   1.000
_cell.length_c   1.000
_cell.angle_alpha   90.00
_cell.angle_beta   90.00
_cell.angle_gamma   90.00
#
_symmetry.space_group_name_H-M   'P 1'
#
loop_
_entity.id
_entity.type
_entity.pdbx_description
1 polymer ?
#
loop_
_entity_poly.entity_id
_entity_poly.type
_entity_poly.pdbx_seq_one_letter_code
_entity_poly.pdbx_strand_id
1 'polypeptide(L)'
;DSSQLSNNPITKEQEFEEDKNTHYTIIPQFLPHNKKKWSLALSYSGVNKQTNIQKTIIPGGISSEKPQEVIEESYHHIPIILSLSFSKKFDECWGLETGFQYTHLHSDFTTITDSYLKEVQKINYIGIPLKGIFNVHSKQRLSIYLSTGVTLDIPVKATSESIASNENGQITFCGKSDIHPSLQWSTNLGIGIQYQITPSISIYAEPNLHYYFNNGDGIKTIRTEKPFNVTLPIGFRLSW
;
A
#
# COMPACT_ATOMS: atom_id res chain seq x y z
N ASP A 1 0.19 -20.87 -96.10
CA ASP A 1 1.51 -20.48 -96.51
C ASP A 1 2.12 -19.47 -95.59
N SER A 2 3.07 -19.96 -94.94
CA SER A 2 4.36 -19.34 -94.59
C SER A 2 4.40 -17.95 -93.93
N SER A 3 4.93 -18.08 -92.72
CA SER A 3 6.22 -17.45 -92.30
C SER A 3 6.20 -15.98 -91.93
N GLN A 4 6.71 -15.70 -90.88
CA GLN A 4 8.06 -15.33 -90.42
C GLN A 4 8.03 -14.53 -89.14
N LEU A 5 8.85 -15.01 -88.30
CA LEU A 5 9.47 -14.36 -87.20
C LEU A 5 9.91 -12.92 -87.40
N SER A 6 9.78 -12.12 -86.35
CA SER A 6 10.79 -11.10 -86.09
C SER A 6 10.97 -10.92 -84.55
N ASN A 7 12.08 -11.37 -84.07
CA ASN A 7 12.71 -11.03 -82.78
C ASN A 7 13.08 -9.55 -82.80
N ASN A 8 12.79 -8.85 -81.66
CA ASN A 8 13.64 -7.75 -81.25
C ASN A 8 13.58 -7.60 -79.72
N PRO A 9 14.70 -7.68 -79.02
CA PRO A 9 14.82 -7.36 -77.63
C PRO A 9 15.05 -5.84 -77.49
N ILE A 10 14.13 -5.16 -76.86
CA ILE A 10 14.37 -3.78 -76.43
C ILE A 10 14.76 -3.84 -74.94
N THR A 11 16.06 -3.77 -74.72
CA THR A 11 16.71 -3.41 -73.49
C THR A 11 16.30 -1.99 -73.13
N LYS A 12 15.49 -1.81 -72.12
CA LYS A 12 15.36 -0.52 -71.41
C LYS A 12 16.09 -0.64 -70.10
N GLU A 13 17.27 -0.09 -70.04
CA GLU A 13 17.88 0.38 -68.82
C GLU A 13 16.95 1.41 -68.18
N GLN A 14 16.31 1.05 -67.09
CA GLN A 14 15.73 2.02 -66.18
C GLN A 14 16.82 2.42 -65.19
N GLU A 15 17.31 3.62 -65.39
CA GLU A 15 18.09 4.40 -64.44
C GLU A 15 17.32 4.50 -63.15
N PHE A 16 17.81 3.85 -62.09
CA PHE A 16 17.31 4.04 -60.73
C PHE A 16 17.91 5.34 -60.22
N GLU A 17 17.14 6.40 -60.25
CA GLU A 17 17.41 7.61 -59.47
C GLU A 17 17.34 7.26 -57.97
N GLU A 18 18.51 7.29 -57.34
CA GLU A 18 18.72 7.10 -55.90
C GLU A 18 18.18 8.37 -55.21
N ASP A 19 16.91 8.33 -54.80
CA ASP A 19 16.27 9.39 -53.99
C ASP A 19 16.85 9.37 -52.57
N LYS A 20 17.89 10.24 -52.36
CA LYS A 20 18.68 10.38 -51.12
C LYS A 20 17.92 11.03 -49.98
N ASN A 21 16.60 10.99 -49.89
CA ASN A 21 15.88 11.66 -48.81
C ASN A 21 14.76 10.83 -48.17
N THR A 22 14.95 9.52 -48.06
CA THR A 22 14.06 8.70 -47.26
C THR A 22 14.56 8.74 -45.78
N HIS A 23 14.06 9.72 -45.04
CA HIS A 23 14.07 9.67 -43.60
C HIS A 23 13.29 8.42 -43.16
N TYR A 24 14.00 7.34 -42.91
CA TYR A 24 13.43 6.20 -42.19
C TYR A 24 13.11 6.66 -40.78
N THR A 25 11.88 7.13 -40.57
CA THR A 25 11.32 7.23 -39.22
C THR A 25 11.27 5.79 -38.71
N ILE A 26 12.23 5.42 -37.86
CA ILE A 26 12.18 4.17 -37.12
C ILE A 26 10.97 4.31 -36.19
N ILE A 27 9.80 3.93 -36.68
CA ILE A 27 8.63 3.70 -35.85
C ILE A 27 9.05 2.49 -35.01
N PRO A 28 9.24 2.62 -33.68
CA PRO A 28 9.51 1.46 -32.87
C PRO A 28 8.33 0.51 -33.05
N GLN A 29 8.55 -0.59 -33.78
CA GLN A 29 7.60 -1.69 -33.82
C GLN A 29 7.49 -2.18 -32.38
N PHE A 30 6.39 -1.78 -31.72
CA PHE A 30 6.00 -2.37 -30.46
C PHE A 30 5.75 -3.86 -30.74
N LEU A 31 6.71 -4.69 -30.37
CA LEU A 31 6.55 -6.15 -30.33
C LEU A 31 5.20 -6.47 -29.70
N PRO A 32 4.45 -7.45 -30.22
CA PRO A 32 3.17 -7.84 -29.66
C PRO A 32 3.37 -8.09 -28.17
N HIS A 33 2.61 -7.39 -27.36
CA HIS A 33 2.68 -7.46 -25.92
C HIS A 33 2.35 -8.91 -25.52
N ASN A 34 3.40 -9.70 -25.30
CA ASN A 34 3.24 -11.04 -24.75
C ASN A 34 2.51 -10.86 -23.42
N LYS A 35 1.25 -11.30 -23.35
CA LYS A 35 0.34 -10.97 -22.24
C LYS A 35 0.88 -11.65 -20.99
N LYS A 36 1.73 -10.92 -20.26
CA LYS A 36 2.29 -11.38 -18.99
C LYS A 36 1.15 -11.56 -18.01
N LYS A 37 1.01 -12.80 -17.54
CA LYS A 37 -0.11 -13.19 -16.69
C LYS A 37 0.21 -13.12 -15.21
N TRP A 38 1.51 -13.22 -14.87
CA TRP A 38 1.96 -13.29 -13.49
C TRP A 38 2.80 -12.09 -13.15
N SER A 39 2.73 -11.63 -11.92
CA SER A 39 3.64 -10.62 -11.40
C SER A 39 3.91 -10.77 -9.92
N LEU A 40 5.11 -10.34 -9.52
CA LEU A 40 5.58 -10.21 -8.15
C LEU A 40 5.83 -8.73 -7.88
N ALA A 41 5.34 -8.22 -6.77
CA ALA A 41 5.57 -6.84 -6.40
C ALA A 41 6.10 -6.72 -4.97
N LEU A 42 7.00 -5.77 -4.78
CA LEU A 42 7.51 -5.35 -3.49
C LEU A 42 7.16 -3.88 -3.29
N SER A 43 6.54 -3.55 -2.17
CA SER A 43 6.16 -2.18 -1.86
C SER A 43 6.43 -1.80 -0.41
N TYR A 44 6.61 -0.51 -0.23
CA TYR A 44 6.66 0.18 1.05
C TYR A 44 5.50 1.16 1.13
N SER A 45 4.87 1.25 2.28
CA SER A 45 3.84 2.24 2.56
C SER A 45 4.00 2.82 3.95
N GLY A 46 3.72 4.10 4.06
CA GLY A 46 3.49 4.82 5.30
C GLY A 46 2.06 5.35 5.34
N VAL A 47 1.58 5.61 6.54
CA VAL A 47 0.26 6.22 6.79
C VAL A 47 0.46 7.57 7.47
N ASN A 48 -0.54 8.43 7.43
CA ASN A 48 -0.46 9.72 8.10
C ASN A 48 -0.25 9.57 9.62
N LYS A 49 0.67 10.38 10.14
CA LYS A 49 0.85 10.65 11.56
C LYS A 49 -0.45 11.24 12.13
N GLN A 50 -0.92 10.74 13.26
CA GLN A 50 -2.15 11.22 13.88
C GLN A 50 -1.96 11.47 15.37
N THR A 51 -2.54 12.58 15.82
CA THR A 51 -2.63 12.94 17.22
C THR A 51 -4.10 13.07 17.58
N ASN A 52 -4.51 12.49 18.68
CA ASN A 52 -5.85 12.62 19.23
C ASN A 52 -5.75 13.05 20.69
N ILE A 53 -6.50 14.08 21.08
CA ILE A 53 -6.54 14.58 22.46
C ILE A 53 -8.00 14.43 22.91
N GLN A 54 -8.22 13.62 23.93
CA GLN A 54 -9.51 13.45 24.57
C GLN A 54 -9.47 14.00 25.99
N LYS A 55 -10.42 14.87 26.31
CA LYS A 55 -10.62 15.37 27.67
C LYS A 55 -11.85 14.70 28.26
N THR A 56 -11.66 13.99 29.35
CA THR A 56 -12.73 13.32 30.07
C THR A 56 -12.80 13.88 31.48
N ILE A 57 -13.98 14.29 31.90
CA ILE A 57 -14.21 14.72 33.31
C ILE A 57 -14.78 13.49 34.01
N ILE A 58 -14.05 12.99 35.00
CA ILE A 58 -14.55 11.93 35.89
C ILE A 58 -15.31 12.63 37.01
N PRO A 59 -16.65 12.40 37.16
CA PRO A 59 -17.39 12.92 38.27
C PRO A 59 -16.81 12.41 39.60
N GLY A 60 -16.60 13.25 40.57
CA GLY A 60 -16.15 12.85 41.90
C GLY A 60 -17.07 11.79 42.48
N GLY A 61 -16.46 10.78 43.19
CA GLY A 61 -17.22 9.70 43.84
C GLY A 61 -18.05 10.22 45.02
N ILE A 62 -18.83 9.31 45.63
CA ILE A 62 -19.77 9.58 46.75
C ILE A 62 -19.09 10.22 48.00
N SER A 63 -17.74 10.25 48.03
CA SER A 63 -16.93 10.85 49.10
C SER A 63 -16.25 12.12 48.62
N SER A 64 -17.00 13.20 48.45
CA SER A 64 -16.55 14.63 48.46
C SER A 64 -15.26 14.96 47.68
N GLU A 65 -14.83 14.17 46.74
CA GLU A 65 -13.70 14.45 45.86
C GLU A 65 -14.17 15.36 44.72
N LYS A 66 -13.38 16.38 44.44
CA LYS A 66 -13.62 17.31 43.33
C LYS A 66 -13.57 16.52 42.01
N PRO A 67 -14.38 16.91 40.99
CA PRO A 67 -14.25 16.33 39.66
C PRO A 67 -12.82 16.45 39.17
N GLN A 68 -12.22 15.33 38.76
CA GLN A 68 -10.88 15.32 38.19
C GLN A 68 -10.97 15.41 36.66
N GLU A 69 -10.21 16.33 36.10
CA GLU A 69 -10.03 16.42 34.65
C GLU A 69 -8.93 15.44 34.25
N VAL A 70 -9.28 14.43 33.45
CA VAL A 70 -8.35 13.47 32.86
C VAL A 70 -8.14 13.86 31.41
N ILE A 71 -6.88 14.15 31.06
CA ILE A 71 -6.49 14.44 29.70
C ILE A 71 -5.76 13.20 29.17
N GLU A 72 -6.36 12.53 28.19
CA GLU A 72 -5.72 11.47 27.41
C GLU A 72 -5.22 12.04 26.09
N GLU A 73 -3.94 11.94 25.83
CA GLU A 73 -3.32 12.29 24.57
C GLU A 73 -2.76 11.03 23.90
N SER A 74 -3.27 10.71 22.72
CA SER A 74 -2.80 9.59 21.90
C SER A 74 -2.01 10.11 20.72
N TYR A 75 -0.78 9.66 20.59
CA TYR A 75 0.11 9.99 19.51
C TYR A 75 0.49 8.73 18.74
N HIS A 76 -0.01 8.62 17.50
CA HIS A 76 0.31 7.50 16.63
C HIS A 76 1.41 7.89 15.64
N HIS A 77 2.51 7.16 15.72
CA HIS A 77 3.59 7.29 14.74
C HIS A 77 3.15 6.75 13.37
N ILE A 78 3.87 7.15 12.33
CA ILE A 78 3.63 6.64 10.97
C ILE A 78 3.87 5.13 10.95
N PRO A 79 2.84 4.29 10.69
CA PRO A 79 3.03 2.86 10.52
C PRO A 79 3.98 2.55 9.36
N ILE A 80 4.87 1.59 9.56
CA ILE A 80 5.72 1.05 8.51
C ILE A 80 5.07 -0.22 7.98
N ILE A 81 4.77 -0.23 6.68
CA ILE A 81 4.15 -1.37 6.01
C ILE A 81 5.06 -1.79 4.86
N LEU A 82 5.57 -3.03 4.93
CA LEU A 82 6.32 -3.68 3.86
C LEU A 82 5.46 -4.81 3.30
N SER A 83 5.29 -4.86 1.98
CA SER A 83 4.44 -5.88 1.35
C SER A 83 5.16 -6.56 0.20
N LEU A 84 5.04 -7.88 0.16
CA LEU A 84 5.44 -8.73 -0.95
C LEU A 84 4.16 -9.35 -1.50
N SER A 85 3.78 -9.00 -2.73
CA SER A 85 2.56 -9.48 -3.35
C SER A 85 2.80 -10.22 -4.65
N PHE A 86 1.94 -11.19 -4.89
CA PHE A 86 1.92 -12.03 -6.06
C PHE A 86 0.56 -11.86 -6.73
N SER A 87 0.55 -11.53 -8.02
CA SER A 87 -0.70 -11.32 -8.74
C SER A 87 -0.76 -12.11 -10.04
N LYS A 88 -1.99 -12.49 -10.39
CA LYS A 88 -2.34 -13.18 -11.63
C LYS A 88 -3.40 -12.41 -12.38
N LYS A 89 -3.12 -12.06 -13.64
CA LYS A 89 -4.12 -11.53 -14.56
C LYS A 89 -4.88 -12.67 -15.20
N PHE A 90 -6.20 -12.63 -15.15
CA PHE A 90 -7.07 -13.61 -15.82
C PHE A 90 -7.32 -13.19 -17.26
N ASP A 91 -7.61 -11.91 -17.45
CA ASP A 91 -7.81 -11.28 -18.75
C ASP A 91 -7.15 -9.89 -18.81
N GLU A 92 -7.55 -9.03 -19.75
CA GLU A 92 -7.01 -7.68 -19.89
C GLU A 92 -7.46 -6.74 -18.78
N CYS A 93 -8.65 -6.98 -18.21
CA CYS A 93 -9.28 -6.12 -17.22
C CYS A 93 -9.10 -6.63 -15.79
N TRP A 94 -9.18 -7.96 -15.58
CA TRP A 94 -9.27 -8.54 -14.25
C TRP A 94 -8.02 -9.29 -13.82
N GLY A 95 -7.68 -9.13 -12.56
CA GLY A 95 -6.62 -9.87 -11.88
C GLY A 95 -6.92 -10.08 -10.41
N LEU A 96 -6.19 -10.99 -9.80
CA LEU A 96 -6.19 -11.27 -8.38
C LEU A 96 -4.79 -11.09 -7.84
N GLU A 97 -4.67 -10.48 -6.68
CA GLU A 97 -3.41 -10.27 -5.96
C GLU A 97 -3.54 -10.77 -4.53
N THR A 98 -2.53 -11.51 -4.08
CA THR A 98 -2.37 -11.96 -2.70
C THR A 98 -0.91 -11.85 -2.30
N GLY A 99 -0.59 -12.05 -1.04
CA GLY A 99 0.80 -11.95 -0.58
C GLY A 99 0.95 -11.92 0.92
N PHE A 100 2.06 -11.35 1.36
CA PHE A 100 2.37 -11.13 2.76
C PHE A 100 2.70 -9.66 2.99
N GLN A 101 2.25 -9.15 4.12
CA GLN A 101 2.45 -7.77 4.54
C GLN A 101 2.97 -7.78 5.97
N TYR A 102 4.08 -7.11 6.22
CA TYR A 102 4.57 -6.84 7.57
C TYR A 102 4.20 -5.42 7.95
N THR A 103 3.53 -5.25 9.10
CA THR A 103 3.12 -3.95 9.61
C THR A 103 3.68 -3.74 11.01
N HIS A 104 4.39 -2.63 11.21
CA HIS A 104 4.85 -2.16 12.51
C HIS A 104 4.07 -0.92 12.94
N LEU A 105 3.33 -1.04 14.05
CA LEU A 105 2.61 0.06 14.70
C LEU A 105 3.35 0.51 15.93
N HIS A 106 3.46 1.84 16.10
CA HIS A 106 4.03 2.46 17.29
C HIS A 106 3.09 3.59 17.74
N SER A 107 2.65 3.54 18.98
CA SER A 107 1.74 4.52 19.58
C SER A 107 2.22 4.91 20.97
N ASP A 108 2.18 6.20 21.25
CA ASP A 108 2.44 6.77 22.58
C ASP A 108 1.11 7.28 23.14
N PHE A 109 0.78 6.86 24.34
CA PHE A 109 -0.37 7.34 25.09
C PHE A 109 0.14 8.08 26.33
N THR A 110 -0.44 9.24 26.59
CA THR A 110 -0.12 10.05 27.76
C THR A 110 -1.42 10.35 28.48
N THR A 111 -1.50 9.94 29.74
CA THR A 111 -2.62 10.28 30.63
C THR A 111 -2.12 11.21 31.71
N ILE A 112 -2.74 12.37 31.81
CA ILE A 112 -2.42 13.41 32.79
C ILE A 112 -3.61 13.50 33.76
N THR A 113 -3.32 13.19 35.03
CA THR A 113 -4.19 13.39 36.19
C THR A 113 -3.33 14.10 37.27
N ASP A 114 -3.47 13.75 38.50
CA ASP A 114 -2.53 14.14 39.58
C ASP A 114 -1.14 13.45 39.43
N SER A 115 -1.06 12.46 38.55
CA SER A 115 0.17 11.80 38.11
C SER A 115 0.27 11.71 36.61
N TYR A 116 1.50 11.67 36.09
CA TYR A 116 1.80 11.54 34.68
C TYR A 116 2.04 10.08 34.34
N LEU A 117 1.20 9.48 33.50
CA LEU A 117 1.34 8.12 33.00
C LEU A 117 1.62 8.16 31.50
N LYS A 118 2.79 7.66 31.09
CA LYS A 118 3.15 7.47 29.69
C LYS A 118 3.16 5.97 29.38
N GLU A 119 2.45 5.58 28.34
CA GLU A 119 2.43 4.24 27.81
C GLU A 119 2.91 4.24 26.36
N VAL A 120 3.90 3.42 26.07
CA VAL A 120 4.48 3.24 24.73
C VAL A 120 4.10 1.85 24.24
N GLN A 121 3.33 1.79 23.18
CA GLN A 121 2.84 0.54 22.62
C GLN A 121 3.47 0.26 21.26
N LYS A 122 3.98 -0.98 21.08
CA LYS A 122 4.55 -1.47 19.81
C LYS A 122 3.89 -2.78 19.43
N ILE A 123 3.29 -2.82 18.24
CA ILE A 123 2.60 -4.00 17.73
C ILE A 123 3.10 -4.32 16.32
N ASN A 124 3.47 -5.59 16.12
CA ASN A 124 3.87 -6.10 14.81
C ASN A 124 2.82 -7.09 14.33
N TYR A 125 2.39 -6.91 13.05
CA TYR A 125 1.45 -7.80 12.40
C TYR A 125 2.07 -8.42 11.15
N ILE A 126 1.64 -9.66 10.86
CA ILE A 126 1.77 -10.27 9.54
C ILE A 126 0.39 -10.30 8.92
N GLY A 127 0.21 -9.60 7.81
CA GLY A 127 -1.02 -9.51 7.07
C GLY A 127 -1.02 -10.41 5.85
N ILE A 128 -2.18 -10.95 5.52
CA ILE A 128 -2.44 -11.72 4.30
C ILE A 128 -3.53 -10.98 3.52
N PRO A 129 -3.14 -10.18 2.52
CA PRO A 129 -4.10 -9.49 1.66
C PRO A 129 -4.66 -10.42 0.58
N LEU A 130 -5.91 -10.22 0.21
CA LEU A 130 -6.55 -10.78 -0.97
C LEU A 130 -7.29 -9.67 -1.69
N LYS A 131 -6.79 -9.27 -2.87
CA LYS A 131 -7.30 -8.12 -3.62
C LYS A 131 -7.72 -8.50 -5.04
N GLY A 132 -8.86 -8.00 -5.48
CA GLY A 132 -9.25 -7.94 -6.89
C GLY A 132 -8.65 -6.68 -7.52
N ILE A 133 -8.12 -6.81 -8.72
CA ILE A 133 -7.56 -5.71 -9.52
C ILE A 133 -8.38 -5.57 -10.78
N PHE A 134 -8.82 -4.36 -11.08
CA PHE A 134 -9.53 -4.02 -12.30
C PHE A 134 -8.73 -2.96 -13.08
N ASN A 135 -8.19 -3.32 -14.25
CA ASN A 135 -7.46 -2.41 -15.12
C ASN A 135 -8.45 -1.53 -15.89
N VAL A 136 -8.45 -0.24 -15.58
CA VAL A 136 -9.34 0.75 -16.20
C VAL A 136 -8.77 1.21 -17.54
N HIS A 137 -7.48 1.47 -17.56
CA HIS A 137 -6.79 1.99 -18.74
C HIS A 137 -5.37 1.47 -18.80
N SER A 138 -4.96 1.01 -19.97
CA SER A 138 -3.58 0.59 -20.22
C SER A 138 -3.18 1.07 -21.61
N LYS A 139 -2.25 2.03 -21.66
CA LYS A 139 -1.74 2.59 -22.91
C LYS A 139 -0.23 2.67 -22.85
N GLN A 140 0.43 2.06 -23.85
CA GLN A 140 1.88 2.03 -23.94
C GLN A 140 2.55 1.55 -22.63
N ARG A 141 3.12 2.49 -21.86
CA ARG A 141 3.86 2.21 -20.61
C ARG A 141 3.07 2.55 -19.35
N LEU A 142 1.93 3.22 -19.49
CA LEU A 142 1.11 3.68 -18.36
C LEU A 142 -0.12 2.81 -18.21
N SER A 143 -0.38 2.34 -17.00
CA SER A 143 -1.60 1.63 -16.64
C SER A 143 -2.23 2.26 -15.41
N ILE A 144 -3.54 2.36 -15.43
CA ILE A 144 -4.36 2.83 -14.30
C ILE A 144 -5.31 1.69 -13.95
N TYR A 145 -5.37 1.35 -12.67
CA TYR A 145 -6.21 0.27 -12.19
C TYR A 145 -6.90 0.64 -10.87
N LEU A 146 -8.00 -0.03 -10.61
CA LEU A 146 -8.68 -0.04 -9.31
C LEU A 146 -8.34 -1.34 -8.59
N SER A 147 -8.23 -1.26 -7.28
CA SER A 147 -8.04 -2.42 -6.40
C SER A 147 -9.04 -2.39 -5.27
N THR A 148 -9.56 -3.54 -4.91
CA THR A 148 -10.39 -3.71 -3.71
C THR A 148 -10.16 -5.08 -3.13
N GLY A 149 -10.26 -5.20 -1.82
CA GLY A 149 -10.00 -6.48 -1.19
C GLY A 149 -10.16 -6.48 0.32
N VAL A 150 -9.73 -7.57 0.90
CA VAL A 150 -9.70 -7.79 2.34
C VAL A 150 -8.30 -8.17 2.78
N THR A 151 -7.95 -7.81 4.01
CA THR A 151 -6.68 -8.21 4.63
C THR A 151 -6.97 -8.77 6.01
N LEU A 152 -6.33 -9.90 6.32
CA LEU A 152 -6.28 -10.47 7.66
C LEU A 152 -4.90 -10.18 8.25
N ASP A 153 -4.84 -9.39 9.29
CA ASP A 153 -3.62 -9.07 10.04
C ASP A 153 -3.56 -9.91 11.32
N ILE A 154 -2.50 -10.70 11.45
CA ILE A 154 -2.22 -11.59 12.58
C ILE A 154 -1.15 -10.94 13.45
N PRO A 155 -1.41 -10.61 14.73
CA PRO A 155 -0.40 -10.07 15.61
C PRO A 155 0.66 -11.12 15.93
N VAL A 156 1.94 -10.80 15.74
CA VAL A 156 3.06 -11.71 16.02
C VAL A 156 3.86 -11.30 17.23
N LYS A 157 3.87 -10.00 17.54
CA LYS A 157 4.53 -9.47 18.74
C LYS A 157 3.89 -8.14 19.12
N ALA A 158 3.50 -8.02 20.37
CA ALA A 158 2.95 -6.78 20.89
C ALA A 158 3.45 -6.54 22.32
N THR A 159 3.96 -5.35 22.57
CA THR A 159 4.51 -4.95 23.88
C THR A 159 3.99 -3.58 24.27
N SER A 160 3.69 -3.39 25.54
CA SER A 160 3.41 -2.10 26.16
C SER A 160 4.42 -1.82 27.25
N GLU A 161 4.99 -0.63 27.23
CA GLU A 161 5.91 -0.10 28.23
C GLU A 161 5.22 1.08 28.94
N SER A 162 4.98 0.96 30.24
CA SER A 162 4.31 1.99 31.03
C SER A 162 5.29 2.64 32.00
N ILE A 163 5.31 3.97 32.02
CA ILE A 163 6.12 4.79 32.90
C ILE A 163 5.19 5.74 33.65
N ALA A 164 5.14 5.62 34.95
CA ALA A 164 4.41 6.56 35.80
C ALA A 164 5.39 7.47 36.55
N SER A 165 5.09 8.76 36.62
CA SER A 165 5.84 9.73 37.43
C SER A 165 4.89 10.56 38.29
N ASN A 166 5.37 11.00 39.45
CA ASN A 166 4.65 11.92 40.32
C ASN A 166 4.79 13.38 39.83
N GLU A 167 4.09 14.32 40.46
CA GLU A 167 4.15 15.75 40.15
C GLU A 167 5.57 16.35 40.17
N ASN A 168 6.48 15.76 40.95
CA ASN A 168 7.87 16.19 41.03
C ASN A 168 8.78 15.57 39.94
N GLY A 169 8.21 14.85 38.97
CA GLY A 169 8.95 14.20 37.89
C GLY A 169 9.74 12.95 38.29
N GLN A 170 9.54 12.44 39.52
CA GLN A 170 10.17 11.20 39.96
C GLN A 170 9.40 10.00 39.41
N ILE A 171 10.13 9.07 38.76
CA ILE A 171 9.55 7.81 38.27
C ILE A 171 9.12 6.96 39.45
N THR A 172 7.81 6.69 39.54
CA THR A 172 7.22 5.86 40.61
C THR A 172 6.98 4.43 40.17
N PHE A 173 6.84 4.21 38.85
CA PHE A 173 6.63 2.91 38.26
C PHE A 173 7.23 2.86 36.83
N CYS A 174 7.86 1.72 36.51
CA CYS A 174 8.30 1.40 35.17
C CYS A 174 8.01 -0.08 34.93
N GLY A 175 7.15 -0.39 33.98
CA GLY A 175 6.71 -1.76 33.69
C GLY A 175 6.71 -2.02 32.21
N LYS A 176 7.03 -3.25 31.83
CA LYS A 176 6.88 -3.76 30.47
C LYS A 176 5.99 -4.99 30.52
N SER A 177 5.00 -5.03 29.66
CA SER A 177 4.05 -6.13 29.57
C SER A 177 3.89 -6.56 28.12
N ASP A 178 3.76 -7.84 27.90
CA ASP A 178 3.34 -8.38 26.62
C ASP A 178 1.82 -8.30 26.53
N ILE A 179 1.33 -7.72 25.45
CA ILE A 179 -0.09 -7.63 25.15
C ILE A 179 -0.44 -8.60 24.02
N HIS A 180 -1.68 -9.08 24.00
CA HIS A 180 -2.13 -10.08 23.03
C HIS A 180 -3.32 -9.51 22.24
N PRO A 181 -3.06 -8.69 21.21
CA PRO A 181 -4.12 -8.19 20.37
C PRO A 181 -4.81 -9.32 19.62
N SER A 182 -6.08 -9.16 19.33
CA SER A 182 -6.84 -10.08 18.50
C SER A 182 -6.51 -9.91 17.01
N LEU A 183 -6.92 -10.88 16.21
CA LEU A 183 -6.87 -10.81 14.74
C LEU A 183 -7.58 -9.55 14.25
N GLN A 184 -6.99 -8.87 13.27
CA GLN A 184 -7.53 -7.64 12.71
C GLN A 184 -7.93 -7.85 11.26
N TRP A 185 -9.22 -7.70 10.97
CA TRP A 185 -9.73 -7.67 9.61
C TRP A 185 -9.81 -6.25 9.09
N SER A 186 -9.52 -6.08 7.82
CA SER A 186 -9.74 -4.81 7.12
C SER A 186 -10.19 -5.05 5.69
N THR A 187 -10.88 -4.05 5.13
CA THR A 187 -11.16 -3.97 3.70
C THR A 187 -10.45 -2.73 3.13
N ASN A 188 -10.15 -2.77 1.84
CA ASN A 188 -9.49 -1.67 1.17
C ASN A 188 -10.09 -1.36 -0.20
N LEU A 189 -9.99 -0.10 -0.58
CA LEU A 189 -10.29 0.40 -1.92
C LEU A 189 -9.13 1.29 -2.36
N GLY A 190 -8.55 1.02 -3.52
CA GLY A 190 -7.40 1.75 -4.03
C GLY A 190 -7.49 2.10 -5.51
N ILE A 191 -6.73 3.11 -5.89
CA ILE A 191 -6.50 3.50 -7.28
C ILE A 191 -5.01 3.44 -7.53
N GLY A 192 -4.57 2.56 -8.45
CA GLY A 192 -3.16 2.39 -8.76
C GLY A 192 -2.78 3.02 -10.08
N ILE A 193 -1.59 3.61 -10.10
CA ILE A 193 -0.92 4.07 -11.30
C ILE A 193 0.37 3.28 -11.42
N GLN A 194 0.57 2.62 -12.54
CA GLN A 194 1.75 1.81 -12.83
C GLN A 194 2.44 2.32 -14.10
N TYR A 195 3.74 2.55 -14.01
CA TYR A 195 4.58 2.93 -15.13
C TYR A 195 5.60 1.85 -15.45
N GLN A 196 5.60 1.36 -16.68
CA GLN A 196 6.49 0.30 -17.16
C GLN A 196 7.83 0.88 -17.58
N ILE A 197 8.90 0.56 -16.83
CA ILE A 197 10.26 0.99 -17.12
C ILE A 197 10.86 0.11 -18.23
N THR A 198 10.74 -1.21 -18.04
CA THR A 198 11.17 -2.23 -19.02
C THR A 198 10.00 -3.17 -19.32
N PRO A 199 10.08 -4.03 -20.34
CA PRO A 199 9.01 -5.01 -20.59
C PRO A 199 8.65 -5.89 -19.39
N SER A 200 9.52 -6.04 -18.40
CA SER A 200 9.29 -6.88 -17.23
C SER A 200 9.17 -6.12 -15.93
N ILE A 201 9.70 -4.89 -15.84
CA ILE A 201 9.79 -4.13 -14.59
C ILE A 201 8.95 -2.87 -14.69
N SER A 202 8.14 -2.65 -13.68
CA SER A 202 7.30 -1.46 -13.51
C SER A 202 7.48 -0.87 -12.12
N ILE A 203 7.29 0.43 -12.00
CA ILE A 203 7.04 1.11 -10.73
C ILE A 203 5.57 1.40 -10.59
N TYR A 204 5.06 1.43 -9.37
CA TYR A 204 3.68 1.78 -9.13
C TYR A 204 3.49 2.55 -7.83
N ALA A 205 2.42 3.32 -7.79
CA ALA A 205 1.91 3.97 -6.59
C ALA A 205 0.40 3.70 -6.52
N GLU A 206 -0.10 3.36 -5.34
CA GLU A 206 -1.48 2.93 -5.15
C GLU A 206 -2.05 3.56 -3.87
N PRO A 207 -2.56 4.83 -3.91
CA PRO A 207 -3.32 5.36 -2.80
C PRO A 207 -4.51 4.45 -2.48
N ASN A 208 -4.59 4.02 -1.21
CA ASN A 208 -5.60 3.12 -0.69
C ASN A 208 -6.33 3.75 0.50
N LEU A 209 -7.63 3.59 0.53
CA LEU A 209 -8.47 3.80 1.69
C LEU A 209 -8.73 2.44 2.36
N HIS A 210 -8.35 2.32 3.62
CA HIS A 210 -8.60 1.13 4.43
C HIS A 210 -9.70 1.40 5.45
N TYR A 211 -10.54 0.39 5.67
CA TYR A 211 -11.48 0.34 6.76
C TYR A 211 -11.17 -0.88 7.63
N TYR A 212 -10.82 -0.64 8.90
CA TYR A 212 -10.52 -1.67 9.88
C TYR A 212 -11.77 -2.01 10.69
N PHE A 213 -12.13 -3.30 10.71
CA PHE A 213 -13.26 -3.76 11.51
C PHE A 213 -12.87 -3.80 12.98
N ASN A 214 -13.83 -3.51 13.87
CA ASN A 214 -13.58 -3.61 15.30
C ASN A 214 -13.37 -5.09 15.68
N ASN A 215 -12.27 -5.38 16.36
CA ASN A 215 -11.92 -6.73 16.82
C ASN A 215 -12.32 -7.00 18.27
N GLY A 216 -12.84 -6.00 19.00
CA GLY A 216 -13.42 -6.15 20.32
C GLY A 216 -12.43 -6.39 21.46
N ASP A 217 -11.12 -6.28 21.22
CA ASP A 217 -10.09 -6.55 22.25
C ASP A 217 -9.83 -5.36 23.21
N GLY A 218 -10.41 -4.21 22.94
CA GLY A 218 -10.25 -3.01 23.76
C GLY A 218 -8.88 -2.35 23.68
N ILE A 219 -7.95 -2.88 22.89
CA ILE A 219 -6.61 -2.31 22.73
C ILE A 219 -6.71 -1.09 21.81
N LYS A 220 -6.30 0.07 22.34
CA LYS A 220 -6.28 1.33 21.56
C LYS A 220 -5.10 1.32 20.58
N THR A 221 -5.39 1.43 19.29
CA THR A 221 -4.42 1.58 18.20
C THR A 221 -4.95 2.60 17.21
N ILE A 222 -4.10 3.06 16.29
CA ILE A 222 -4.56 3.92 15.18
C ILE A 222 -5.72 3.27 14.38
N ARG A 223 -5.77 1.94 14.32
CA ARG A 223 -6.78 1.16 13.58
C ARG A 223 -8.12 1.08 14.31
N THR A 224 -8.09 1.01 15.65
CA THR A 224 -9.31 0.93 16.49
C THR A 224 -9.87 2.31 16.80
N GLU A 225 -9.03 3.33 17.00
CA GLU A 225 -9.47 4.70 17.23
C GLU A 225 -9.98 5.38 15.96
N LYS A 226 -9.34 5.08 14.82
CA LYS A 226 -9.73 5.63 13.51
C LYS A 226 -9.81 4.49 12.50
N PRO A 227 -11.01 3.92 12.29
CA PRO A 227 -11.16 2.77 11.41
C PRO A 227 -10.87 3.10 9.95
N PHE A 228 -11.01 4.36 9.52
CA PHE A 228 -10.63 4.81 8.18
C PHE A 228 -9.21 5.34 8.15
N ASN A 229 -8.36 4.69 7.38
CA ASN A 229 -6.96 5.07 7.18
C ASN A 229 -6.62 5.15 5.70
N VAL A 230 -5.82 6.15 5.33
CA VAL A 230 -5.28 6.30 3.97
C VAL A 230 -3.83 5.85 3.97
N THR A 231 -3.47 4.97 3.03
CA THR A 231 -2.09 4.51 2.81
C THR A 231 -1.66 4.80 1.39
N LEU A 232 -0.35 4.90 1.17
CA LEU A 232 0.24 5.10 -0.16
C LEU A 232 1.36 4.08 -0.39
N PRO A 233 1.04 2.85 -0.77
CA PRO A 233 2.04 1.90 -1.25
C PRO A 233 2.74 2.41 -2.50
N ILE A 234 4.07 2.40 -2.46
CA ILE A 234 4.94 2.68 -3.61
C ILE A 234 5.88 1.49 -3.74
N GLY A 235 6.05 0.99 -4.95
CA GLY A 235 6.83 -0.22 -5.14
C GLY A 235 7.23 -0.52 -6.57
N PHE A 236 7.90 -1.66 -6.69
CA PHE A 236 8.30 -2.24 -7.96
C PHE A 236 7.48 -3.50 -8.23
N ARG A 237 7.16 -3.72 -9.50
CA ARG A 237 6.45 -4.92 -9.96
C ARG A 237 7.22 -5.58 -11.09
N LEU A 238 7.56 -6.86 -10.91
CA LEU A 238 8.16 -7.71 -11.93
C LEU A 238 7.04 -8.54 -12.56
N SER A 239 6.94 -8.57 -13.89
CA SER A 239 5.90 -9.28 -14.63
C SER A 239 6.51 -10.23 -15.66
N TRP A 240 5.92 -11.43 -15.82
CA TRP A 240 6.35 -12.46 -16.78
C TRP A 240 5.20 -13.29 -17.35
#